data_6fc76dc8b2c470e8a57fbf7069f030eb
#
_entry.id   6fc76dc8b2c470e8a57fbf7069f030eb
#
_cell.length_a   1.000
_cell.length_b   1.000
_cell.length_c   1.000
_cell.angle_alpha   90.00
_cell.angle_beta   90.00
_cell.angle_gamma   90.00
#
_symmetry.space_group_name_H-M   'P 1'
#
loop_
_entity.id
_entity.type
_entity.pdbx_description
1 polymer ?
#
loop_
_entity_poly.entity_id
_entity_poly.type
_entity_poly.pdbx_seq_one_letter_code
_entity_poly.pdbx_strand_id
1 'polypeptide(L)'
;MDLPATATKLRNTAWILSGSSVVRDGVTHLPSYGPELDTLQEGDCVGVMRTSRAELLFFINGRCLGVAAMDMPPLLYGVIDLYGQCVQITLVPQSPTTPRSAITNAESQNEATRHDGPVALMEVVNYEPSVDTFPKGSRDEYVNNSTEASCTHYNQDRLRFHTRCGVLVRFSHHNRTAERARPMDDYNDAVVMTSRPLHDGELFEIRIERLVHKWSGSIEVGVTNHNPATLNFPSTMTNMETGTVMLSGSKVLINGQGTCTEYGSMNLDELKEGDMVGLMRKSCGSLHYFINGVDQGVAARDVAAPVWGVVDLYGMTSKVSIVDAYDDSN
;
A
#
# COMPACT_ATOMS: atom_id res chain seq x y z
N MET A 1 8.63 19.89 -13.54
CA MET A 1 8.83 19.30 -14.89
C MET A 1 7.45 19.10 -15.45
N ASP A 2 7.12 19.74 -16.56
CA ASP A 2 5.79 19.60 -17.12
C ASP A 2 5.66 18.23 -17.80
N LEU A 3 4.63 17.47 -17.46
CA LEU A 3 4.34 16.19 -18.09
C LEU A 3 3.81 16.44 -19.52
N PRO A 4 4.22 15.64 -20.52
CA PRO A 4 3.69 15.75 -21.87
C PRO A 4 2.22 15.29 -21.91
N ALA A 5 1.49 15.72 -22.95
CA ALA A 5 0.10 15.34 -23.15
C ALA A 5 -0.13 13.83 -23.34
N THR A 6 0.90 13.05 -23.70
CA THR A 6 0.85 11.59 -23.78
C THR A 6 2.18 11.00 -23.32
N ALA A 7 2.12 9.84 -22.66
CA ALA A 7 3.31 9.13 -22.13
C ALA A 7 4.29 8.75 -23.24
N THR A 8 3.81 8.45 -24.45
CA THR A 8 4.67 8.12 -25.61
C THR A 8 5.55 9.29 -26.07
N LYS A 9 5.29 10.52 -25.62
CA LYS A 9 6.14 11.70 -25.85
C LYS A 9 7.21 11.92 -24.79
N LEU A 10 7.22 11.12 -23.72
CA LEU A 10 8.30 11.15 -22.73
C LEU A 10 9.65 10.87 -23.40
N ARG A 11 10.67 11.59 -22.95
CA ARG A 11 12.05 11.45 -23.39
C ARG A 11 12.95 11.20 -22.19
N ASN A 12 14.19 10.85 -22.43
CA ASN A 12 15.18 10.59 -21.39
C ASN A 12 14.89 9.34 -20.55
N THR A 13 14.98 8.17 -21.18
CA THR A 13 14.89 6.85 -20.55
C THR A 13 13.47 6.37 -20.20
N ALA A 14 12.47 6.71 -21.02
CA ALA A 14 11.12 6.16 -20.88
C ALA A 14 10.92 4.94 -21.79
N TRP A 15 10.36 3.86 -21.23
CA TRP A 15 9.87 2.68 -21.95
C TRP A 15 8.38 2.55 -21.72
N ILE A 16 7.61 2.61 -22.79
CA ILE A 16 6.14 2.61 -22.76
C ILE A 16 5.63 1.46 -23.62
N LEU A 17 4.79 0.60 -23.06
CA LEU A 17 3.99 -0.34 -23.86
C LEU A 17 2.80 0.45 -24.41
N SER A 18 2.65 0.51 -25.73
CA SER A 18 1.58 1.26 -26.43
C SER A 18 1.16 0.48 -27.67
N GLY A 19 -0.15 0.27 -27.82
CA GLY A 19 -0.67 -0.67 -28.81
C GLY A 19 -0.06 -2.04 -28.60
N SER A 20 0.53 -2.62 -29.64
CA SER A 20 1.24 -3.90 -29.57
C SER A 20 2.78 -3.74 -29.46
N SER A 21 3.29 -2.53 -29.21
CA SER A 21 4.70 -2.21 -29.34
C SER A 21 5.29 -1.59 -28.07
N VAL A 22 6.59 -1.81 -27.85
CA VAL A 22 7.36 -1.06 -26.84
C VAL A 22 7.99 0.16 -27.51
N VAL A 23 7.71 1.32 -26.97
CA VAL A 23 8.25 2.62 -27.40
C VAL A 23 9.31 3.05 -26.40
N ARG A 24 10.50 3.40 -26.91
CA ARG A 24 11.59 3.98 -26.11
C ARG A 24 11.81 5.42 -26.54
N ASP A 25 11.73 6.33 -25.59
CA ASP A 25 11.97 7.77 -25.83
C ASP A 25 11.19 8.34 -27.04
N GLY A 26 9.96 7.81 -27.24
CA GLY A 26 9.06 8.20 -28.32
C GLY A 26 9.35 7.57 -29.68
N VAL A 27 10.23 6.58 -29.74
CA VAL A 27 10.53 5.80 -30.95
C VAL A 27 10.17 4.34 -30.72
N THR A 28 9.50 3.69 -31.67
CA THR A 28 9.18 2.26 -31.57
C THR A 28 10.49 1.46 -31.50
N HIS A 29 10.65 0.74 -30.39
CA HIS A 29 11.84 -0.07 -30.10
C HIS A 29 11.59 -1.55 -30.40
N LEU A 30 10.47 -2.10 -29.97
CA LEU A 30 10.05 -3.47 -30.24
C LEU A 30 8.65 -3.46 -30.87
N PRO A 31 8.53 -3.58 -32.20
CA PRO A 31 7.24 -3.74 -32.85
C PRO A 31 6.67 -5.14 -32.57
N SER A 32 5.35 -5.27 -32.50
CA SER A 32 4.64 -6.55 -32.29
C SER A 32 5.15 -7.32 -31.06
N TYR A 33 5.43 -6.61 -29.98
CA TYR A 33 5.94 -7.18 -28.73
C TYR A 33 4.85 -7.95 -27.96
N GLY A 34 3.61 -7.48 -28.02
CA GLY A 34 2.49 -8.07 -27.29
C GLY A 34 1.16 -7.99 -28.05
N PRO A 35 0.06 -8.35 -27.42
CA PRO A 35 -1.27 -8.11 -27.99
C PRO A 35 -1.55 -6.62 -28.10
N GLU A 36 -2.51 -6.24 -28.94
CA GLU A 36 -2.95 -4.86 -29.09
C GLU A 36 -3.69 -4.40 -27.83
N LEU A 37 -3.17 -3.38 -27.13
CA LEU A 37 -3.75 -2.89 -25.89
C LEU A 37 -5.15 -2.31 -26.09
N ASP A 38 -5.46 -1.82 -27.29
CA ASP A 38 -6.80 -1.28 -27.64
C ASP A 38 -7.89 -2.38 -27.65
N THR A 39 -7.51 -3.66 -27.57
CA THR A 39 -8.44 -4.80 -27.47
C THR A 39 -8.75 -5.23 -26.05
N LEU A 40 -8.11 -4.61 -25.05
CA LEU A 40 -8.35 -4.93 -23.65
C LEU A 40 -9.77 -4.57 -23.24
N GLN A 41 -10.35 -5.40 -22.37
CA GLN A 41 -11.69 -5.26 -21.85
C GLN A 41 -11.64 -4.86 -20.38
N GLU A 42 -12.78 -4.41 -19.86
CA GLU A 42 -12.95 -4.20 -18.41
C GLU A 42 -12.64 -5.47 -17.63
N GLY A 43 -11.80 -5.34 -16.59
CA GLY A 43 -11.30 -6.46 -15.78
C GLY A 43 -9.97 -7.04 -16.27
N ASP A 44 -9.48 -6.67 -17.46
CA ASP A 44 -8.14 -7.06 -17.91
C ASP A 44 -7.06 -6.36 -17.07
N CYS A 45 -5.96 -7.09 -16.83
CA CYS A 45 -4.85 -6.60 -16.02
C CYS A 45 -3.61 -6.38 -16.87
N VAL A 46 -3.00 -5.20 -16.74
CA VAL A 46 -1.68 -4.88 -17.32
C VAL A 46 -0.66 -4.77 -16.20
N GLY A 47 0.48 -5.44 -16.37
CA GLY A 47 1.55 -5.43 -15.38
C GLY A 47 2.89 -5.00 -15.95
N VAL A 48 3.73 -4.42 -15.11
CA VAL A 48 5.12 -4.10 -15.41
C VAL A 48 6.02 -4.54 -14.26
N MET A 49 7.17 -5.13 -14.60
CA MET A 49 8.14 -5.61 -13.61
C MET A 49 9.55 -5.28 -14.05
N ARG A 50 10.39 -4.86 -13.10
CA ARG A 50 11.84 -4.88 -13.24
C ARG A 50 12.39 -6.08 -12.48
N THR A 51 13.09 -6.95 -13.18
CA THR A 51 13.72 -8.13 -12.57
C THR A 51 14.98 -7.77 -11.77
N SER A 52 15.45 -8.69 -10.94
CA SER A 52 16.76 -8.59 -10.25
C SER A 52 17.94 -8.54 -11.24
N ARG A 53 17.76 -9.01 -12.47
CA ARG A 53 18.73 -8.91 -13.56
C ARG A 53 18.69 -7.58 -14.33
N ALA A 54 17.95 -6.59 -13.81
CA ALA A 54 17.75 -5.31 -14.48
C ALA A 54 17.01 -5.40 -15.83
N GLU A 55 16.14 -6.40 -16.02
CA GLU A 55 15.29 -6.56 -17.18
C GLU A 55 13.92 -5.91 -16.94
N LEU A 56 13.31 -5.31 -17.97
CA LEU A 56 11.94 -4.81 -17.95
C LEU A 56 11.04 -5.84 -18.63
N LEU A 57 9.97 -6.23 -17.94
CA LEU A 57 8.96 -7.17 -18.43
C LEU A 57 7.58 -6.50 -18.36
N PHE A 58 6.73 -6.76 -19.35
CA PHE A 58 5.30 -6.44 -19.31
C PHE A 58 4.46 -7.71 -19.25
N PHE A 59 3.28 -7.58 -18.67
CA PHE A 59 2.33 -8.67 -18.47
C PHE A 59 0.94 -8.25 -18.90
N ILE A 60 0.18 -9.17 -19.49
CA ILE A 60 -1.25 -9.02 -19.72
C ILE A 60 -1.95 -10.23 -19.09
N ASN A 61 -2.91 -9.98 -18.20
CA ASN A 61 -3.66 -11.01 -17.48
C ASN A 61 -2.74 -12.07 -16.84
N GLY A 62 -1.65 -11.61 -16.22
CA GLY A 62 -0.65 -12.48 -15.57
C GLY A 62 0.30 -13.20 -16.53
N ARG A 63 0.10 -13.10 -17.85
CA ARG A 63 1.01 -13.69 -18.86
C ARG A 63 2.17 -12.74 -19.16
N CYS A 64 3.39 -13.20 -18.95
CA CYS A 64 4.60 -12.47 -19.33
C CYS A 64 4.73 -12.37 -20.85
N LEU A 65 5.00 -11.17 -21.37
CA LEU A 65 5.19 -10.89 -22.78
C LEU A 65 6.67 -11.06 -23.22
N GLY A 66 7.58 -11.29 -22.28
CA GLY A 66 9.03 -11.39 -22.53
C GLY A 66 9.80 -10.14 -22.10
N VAL A 67 11.09 -10.12 -22.42
CA VAL A 67 12.00 -9.02 -22.06
C VAL A 67 11.77 -7.85 -23.02
N ALA A 68 11.33 -6.70 -22.48
CA ALA A 68 11.10 -5.46 -23.21
C ALA A 68 12.37 -4.58 -23.29
N ALA A 69 13.19 -4.60 -22.23
CA ALA A 69 14.46 -3.88 -22.17
C ALA A 69 15.41 -4.55 -21.16
N MET A 70 16.70 -4.30 -21.31
CA MET A 70 17.76 -4.73 -20.40
C MET A 70 18.48 -3.51 -19.82
N ASP A 71 19.31 -3.75 -18.80
CA ASP A 71 20.12 -2.72 -18.12
C ASP A 71 19.30 -1.59 -17.52
N MET A 72 18.12 -1.93 -16.97
CA MET A 72 17.22 -0.97 -16.35
C MET A 72 17.81 -0.41 -15.05
N PRO A 73 17.76 0.92 -14.85
CA PRO A 73 18.25 1.54 -13.62
C PRO A 73 17.54 0.97 -12.38
N PRO A 74 18.18 1.06 -11.20
CA PRO A 74 17.62 0.50 -9.97
C PRO A 74 16.34 1.22 -9.50
N LEU A 75 16.20 2.50 -9.85
CA LEU A 75 15.03 3.32 -9.52
C LEU A 75 14.24 3.60 -10.80
N LEU A 76 12.99 3.18 -10.82
CA LEU A 76 12.03 3.41 -11.91
C LEU A 76 10.72 3.90 -11.33
N TYR A 77 10.05 4.76 -12.09
CA TYR A 77 8.70 5.21 -11.80
C TYR A 77 7.74 4.57 -12.80
N GLY A 78 6.62 4.01 -12.31
CA GLY A 78 5.52 3.60 -13.16
C GLY A 78 4.85 4.83 -13.79
N VAL A 79 4.52 4.74 -15.07
CA VAL A 79 3.78 5.77 -15.80
C VAL A 79 2.61 5.11 -16.49
N ILE A 80 1.43 5.69 -16.31
CA ILE A 80 0.21 5.27 -16.94
C ILE A 80 -0.38 6.46 -17.66
N ASP A 81 -0.81 6.24 -18.88
CA ASP A 81 -1.52 7.23 -19.69
C ASP A 81 -2.91 6.68 -19.96
N LEU A 82 -3.92 7.31 -19.37
CA LEU A 82 -5.33 6.98 -19.64
C LEU A 82 -5.70 7.59 -20.99
N TYR A 83 -5.68 6.77 -22.01
CA TYR A 83 -5.91 7.19 -23.38
C TYR A 83 -7.01 6.37 -24.06
N GLY A 84 -7.76 7.00 -24.97
CA GLY A 84 -8.77 6.34 -25.79
C GLY A 84 -9.97 5.86 -24.97
N GLN A 85 -10.23 4.57 -24.93
CA GLN A 85 -11.38 3.96 -24.27
C GLN A 85 -11.16 3.77 -22.75
N CYS A 86 -9.92 3.69 -22.31
CA CYS A 86 -9.59 3.50 -20.89
C CYS A 86 -9.74 4.83 -20.14
N VAL A 87 -10.70 4.91 -19.25
CA VAL A 87 -11.01 6.11 -18.47
C VAL A 87 -10.63 5.96 -16.99
N GLN A 88 -10.46 4.73 -16.52
CA GLN A 88 -10.13 4.43 -15.13
C GLN A 88 -9.27 3.17 -15.05
N ILE A 89 -8.35 3.16 -14.12
CA ILE A 89 -7.58 1.99 -13.74
C ILE A 89 -7.53 1.87 -12.22
N THR A 90 -7.34 0.66 -11.74
CA THR A 90 -7.11 0.36 -10.33
C THR A 90 -5.78 -0.38 -10.20
N LEU A 91 -4.92 0.06 -9.29
CA LEU A 91 -3.70 -0.70 -8.98
C LEU A 91 -4.08 -1.94 -8.17
N VAL A 92 -3.68 -3.10 -8.66
CA VAL A 92 -3.96 -4.37 -8.01
C VAL A 92 -2.73 -4.79 -7.20
N PRO A 93 -2.84 -5.00 -5.87
CA PRO A 93 -1.75 -5.53 -5.07
C PRO A 93 -1.38 -6.93 -5.55
N GLN A 94 -0.08 -7.26 -5.59
CA GLN A 94 0.34 -8.63 -5.85
C GLN A 94 -0.17 -9.57 -4.76
N SER A 95 -1.00 -10.54 -5.15
CA SER A 95 -1.21 -11.73 -4.33
C SER A 95 0.04 -12.61 -4.41
N PRO A 96 0.55 -13.14 -3.29
CA PRO A 96 1.68 -14.09 -3.29
C PRO A 96 1.35 -15.43 -3.98
N THR A 97 0.17 -15.57 -4.53
CA THR A 97 -0.36 -16.78 -5.21
C THR A 97 -0.46 -16.69 -6.73
N THR A 98 0.27 -15.76 -7.38
CA THR A 98 0.42 -15.87 -8.85
C THR A 98 1.13 -17.19 -9.14
N PRO A 99 0.54 -18.13 -9.90
CA PRO A 99 1.12 -19.45 -10.07
C PRO A 99 2.51 -19.35 -10.67
N ARG A 100 3.47 -19.97 -10.01
CA ARG A 100 4.86 -20.15 -10.47
C ARG A 100 4.98 -20.76 -11.88
N SER A 101 3.87 -21.19 -12.46
CA SER A 101 3.74 -21.83 -13.78
C SER A 101 3.77 -20.85 -14.98
N ALA A 102 3.60 -19.54 -14.78
CA ALA A 102 3.69 -18.59 -15.90
C ALA A 102 5.13 -18.14 -16.23
N ILE A 103 6.09 -18.42 -15.34
CA ILE A 103 7.50 -18.00 -15.51
C ILE A 103 8.38 -19.11 -16.09
N THR A 104 7.89 -20.36 -16.17
CA THR A 104 8.72 -21.55 -16.45
C THR A 104 8.95 -21.89 -17.92
N ASN A 105 8.44 -21.14 -18.88
CA ASN A 105 8.66 -21.44 -20.30
C ASN A 105 9.86 -20.73 -20.95
N ALA A 106 10.69 -20.04 -20.18
CA ALA A 106 11.88 -19.35 -20.71
C ALA A 106 13.22 -19.85 -20.13
N GLU A 107 13.24 -20.76 -19.15
CA GLU A 107 14.53 -21.23 -18.59
C GLU A 107 14.48 -22.72 -18.22
N SER A 108 15.07 -23.55 -19.08
CA SER A 108 15.73 -24.80 -18.67
C SER A 108 17.15 -24.46 -18.26
N GLN A 109 17.51 -24.84 -17.01
CA GLN A 109 18.86 -24.92 -16.43
C GLN A 109 19.40 -23.64 -15.76
N ASN A 110 19.27 -23.55 -14.48
CA ASN A 110 20.23 -23.50 -13.38
C ASN A 110 19.63 -22.94 -12.10
N GLU A 111 19.70 -23.73 -11.02
CA GLU A 111 19.32 -23.36 -9.66
C GLU A 111 20.19 -22.22 -9.13
N ALA A 112 19.55 -21.14 -8.72
CA ALA A 112 19.94 -20.28 -7.62
C ALA A 112 18.75 -19.37 -7.27
N THR A 113 18.32 -19.42 -6.02
CA THR A 113 17.29 -18.58 -5.39
C THR A 113 17.46 -17.11 -5.75
N ARG A 114 16.51 -16.54 -6.50
CA ARG A 114 16.49 -15.11 -6.85
C ARG A 114 15.18 -14.50 -6.43
N HIS A 115 15.28 -13.45 -5.63
CA HIS A 115 14.17 -12.57 -5.29
C HIS A 115 13.92 -11.61 -6.46
N ASP A 116 12.82 -11.79 -7.17
CA ASP A 116 12.34 -10.84 -8.16
C ASP A 116 11.68 -9.65 -7.45
N GLY A 117 11.88 -8.44 -8.00
CA GLY A 117 11.32 -7.20 -7.46
C GLY A 117 9.80 -7.11 -7.67
N PRO A 118 9.14 -6.08 -7.12
CA PRO A 118 7.68 -5.97 -7.16
C PRO A 118 7.17 -5.84 -8.61
N VAL A 119 6.09 -6.57 -8.91
CA VAL A 119 5.30 -6.44 -10.14
C VAL A 119 4.16 -5.46 -9.84
N ALA A 120 4.00 -4.42 -10.63
CA ALA A 120 2.80 -3.59 -10.59
C ALA A 120 1.78 -4.18 -11.59
N LEU A 121 0.62 -4.61 -11.11
CA LEU A 121 -0.51 -5.05 -11.92
C LEU A 121 -1.60 -3.97 -11.88
N MET A 122 -2.24 -3.72 -13.00
CA MET A 122 -3.30 -2.73 -13.17
C MET A 122 -4.50 -3.36 -13.85
N GLU A 123 -5.69 -3.07 -13.34
CA GLU A 123 -6.95 -3.48 -13.94
C GLU A 123 -7.53 -2.34 -14.80
N VAL A 124 -8.00 -2.67 -15.99
CA VAL A 124 -8.59 -1.71 -16.94
C VAL A 124 -10.09 -1.61 -16.72
N VAL A 125 -10.61 -0.39 -16.57
CA VAL A 125 -12.05 -0.11 -16.52
C VAL A 125 -12.42 0.75 -17.72
N ASN A 126 -13.36 0.28 -18.54
CA ASN A 126 -13.89 1.00 -19.70
C ASN A 126 -15.21 1.70 -19.36
N TYR A 127 -15.39 2.91 -19.85
CA TYR A 127 -16.63 3.67 -19.70
C TYR A 127 -17.48 3.56 -20.96
N GLU A 128 -18.70 3.02 -20.84
CA GLU A 128 -19.75 3.19 -21.84
C GLU A 128 -20.64 4.38 -21.43
N PRO A 129 -20.85 5.39 -22.30
CA PRO A 129 -21.78 6.47 -22.00
C PRO A 129 -23.22 5.94 -22.02
N SER A 130 -23.85 5.86 -20.86
CA SER A 130 -25.27 5.54 -20.73
C SER A 130 -26.11 6.65 -21.36
N VAL A 131 -26.82 6.33 -22.42
CA VAL A 131 -27.90 7.15 -22.93
C VAL A 131 -29.13 6.91 -22.05
N ASP A 132 -29.52 7.92 -21.28
CA ASP A 132 -30.73 7.91 -20.47
C ASP A 132 -31.96 7.69 -21.36
N THR A 133 -32.57 6.53 -21.24
CA THR A 133 -33.98 6.33 -21.61
C THR A 133 -34.64 5.44 -20.59
N PHE A 134 -35.46 6.05 -19.71
CA PHE A 134 -36.38 5.30 -18.88
C PHE A 134 -37.48 4.67 -19.69
N PRO A 135 -37.88 3.42 -19.44
CA PRO A 135 -39.27 3.14 -19.17
C PRO A 135 -39.50 2.27 -17.94
N LYS A 136 -40.62 2.56 -17.31
CA LYS A 136 -41.23 1.83 -16.21
C LYS A 136 -41.64 0.41 -16.57
N GLY A 137 -41.46 -0.52 -15.63
CA GLY A 137 -42.44 -1.57 -15.44
C GLY A 137 -41.90 -3.02 -15.42
N SER A 138 -42.24 -3.62 -14.30
CA SER A 138 -42.50 -5.05 -14.00
C SER A 138 -41.33 -5.96 -13.64
N ARG A 139 -41.53 -6.52 -12.42
CA ARG A 139 -40.90 -7.66 -11.79
C ARG A 139 -40.68 -8.83 -12.76
N ASP A 140 -39.52 -9.45 -12.63
CA ASP A 140 -39.45 -10.89 -12.34
C ASP A 140 -38.02 -11.25 -11.91
N GLU A 141 -37.95 -12.07 -10.89
CA GLU A 141 -36.77 -12.65 -10.24
C GLU A 141 -36.00 -13.55 -11.22
N TYR A 142 -34.68 -13.30 -11.37
CA TYR A 142 -33.71 -14.38 -11.60
C TYR A 142 -32.46 -14.12 -10.79
N VAL A 143 -32.27 -14.99 -9.80
CA VAL A 143 -31.08 -15.12 -8.98
C VAL A 143 -29.89 -15.50 -9.85
N ASN A 144 -28.87 -14.64 -9.93
CA ASN A 144 -27.56 -15.01 -10.46
C ASN A 144 -26.50 -14.92 -9.35
N ASN A 145 -26.23 -16.08 -8.76
CA ASN A 145 -25.24 -16.34 -7.72
C ASN A 145 -23.83 -16.49 -8.33
N SER A 146 -23.22 -15.45 -8.89
CA SER A 146 -21.82 -15.56 -9.33
C SER A 146 -20.98 -14.29 -9.22
N THR A 147 -21.58 -13.15 -8.85
CA THR A 147 -20.86 -11.85 -8.79
C THR A 147 -20.50 -11.41 -7.36
N GLU A 148 -21.11 -12.02 -6.33
CA GLU A 148 -20.84 -11.64 -4.93
C GLU A 148 -19.56 -12.26 -4.34
N ALA A 149 -19.02 -13.33 -4.91
CA ALA A 149 -17.84 -14.00 -4.37
C ALA A 149 -16.53 -13.24 -4.66
N SER A 150 -16.47 -12.44 -5.71
CA SER A 150 -15.26 -11.69 -6.08
C SER A 150 -15.10 -10.40 -5.28
N CYS A 151 -16.19 -9.67 -5.02
CA CYS A 151 -16.17 -8.44 -4.21
C CYS A 151 -15.92 -8.70 -2.71
N THR A 152 -16.31 -9.87 -2.18
CA THR A 152 -16.13 -10.19 -0.77
C THR A 152 -14.68 -10.51 -0.43
N HIS A 153 -13.90 -11.09 -1.34
CA HIS A 153 -12.47 -11.38 -1.11
C HIS A 153 -11.60 -10.11 -1.13
N TYR A 154 -11.91 -9.13 -1.97
CA TYR A 154 -11.18 -7.85 -2.06
C TYR A 154 -11.34 -7.02 -0.77
N ASN A 155 -12.49 -7.12 -0.11
CA ASN A 155 -12.78 -6.39 1.12
C ASN A 155 -12.20 -7.06 2.38
N GLN A 156 -11.77 -8.33 2.32
CA GLN A 156 -11.27 -9.07 3.48
C GLN A 156 -9.79 -8.81 3.80
N ASP A 157 -8.98 -8.44 2.82
CA ASP A 157 -7.53 -8.22 3.02
C ASP A 157 -7.14 -6.76 3.25
N ARG A 158 -8.05 -5.81 3.01
CA ARG A 158 -7.82 -4.39 3.26
C ARG A 158 -7.54 -4.13 4.74
N LEU A 159 -6.43 -3.44 5.05
CA LEU A 159 -6.05 -3.14 6.42
C LEU A 159 -7.16 -2.35 7.14
N ARG A 160 -7.47 -2.83 8.34
CA ARG A 160 -8.41 -2.21 9.28
C ARG A 160 -7.83 -2.29 10.67
N PHE A 161 -8.33 -1.51 11.58
CA PHE A 161 -8.05 -1.70 12.98
C PHE A 161 -8.81 -2.91 13.53
N HIS A 162 -8.17 -3.65 14.42
CA HIS A 162 -8.78 -4.78 15.13
C HIS A 162 -9.84 -4.28 16.09
N THR A 163 -10.92 -5.05 16.27
CA THR A 163 -12.06 -4.65 17.12
C THR A 163 -11.73 -4.58 18.61
N ARG A 164 -10.74 -5.38 19.06
CA ARG A 164 -10.16 -5.21 20.40
C ARG A 164 -9.12 -4.12 20.36
N CYS A 165 -9.20 -3.20 21.30
CA CYS A 165 -8.41 -1.97 21.36
C CYS A 165 -8.39 -1.41 22.79
N GLY A 166 -7.71 -0.30 22.99
CA GLY A 166 -7.76 0.48 24.24
C GLY A 166 -9.17 0.91 24.59
N VAL A 167 -9.44 1.08 25.87
CA VAL A 167 -10.79 1.27 26.41
C VAL A 167 -11.45 2.61 25.99
N LEU A 168 -10.65 3.58 25.52
CA LEU A 168 -11.14 4.88 25.08
C LEU A 168 -11.25 5.00 23.54
N VAL A 169 -11.15 3.91 22.79
CA VAL A 169 -11.22 3.95 21.33
C VAL A 169 -12.67 3.86 20.84
N ARG A 170 -12.98 4.67 19.82
CA ARG A 170 -14.17 4.55 18.98
C ARG A 170 -13.75 4.38 17.53
N PHE A 171 -14.38 3.46 16.82
CA PHE A 171 -14.15 3.23 15.41
C PHE A 171 -15.26 3.81 14.53
N SER A 172 -14.89 4.20 13.32
CA SER A 172 -15.78 4.53 12.21
C SER A 172 -15.21 4.05 10.87
N HIS A 173 -15.94 4.26 9.78
CA HIS A 173 -15.53 3.87 8.44
C HIS A 173 -15.02 2.42 8.35
N HIS A 174 -15.84 1.47 8.86
CA HIS A 174 -15.51 0.04 8.87
C HIS A 174 -14.17 -0.27 9.56
N ASN A 175 -13.95 0.33 10.72
CA ASN A 175 -12.73 0.24 11.53
C ASN A 175 -11.45 0.74 10.83
N ARG A 176 -11.58 1.67 9.90
CA ARG A 176 -10.41 2.32 9.29
C ARG A 176 -10.08 3.66 9.92
N THR A 177 -11.00 4.22 10.67
CA THR A 177 -10.80 5.44 11.46
C THR A 177 -10.93 5.10 12.94
N ALA A 178 -9.94 5.50 13.73
CA ALA A 178 -9.91 5.39 15.18
C ALA A 178 -9.91 6.78 15.81
N GLU A 179 -10.73 6.96 16.86
CA GLU A 179 -10.83 8.21 17.60
C GLU A 179 -10.79 7.93 19.09
N ARG A 180 -9.97 8.68 19.84
CA ARG A 180 -9.96 8.63 21.29
C ARG A 180 -11.21 9.35 21.83
N ALA A 181 -12.03 8.61 22.57
CA ALA A 181 -13.17 9.18 23.27
C ALA A 181 -12.70 10.15 24.37
N ARG A 182 -13.42 11.22 24.61
CA ARG A 182 -13.11 12.23 25.64
C ARG A 182 -11.68 12.81 25.55
N PRO A 183 -11.23 13.26 24.37
CA PRO A 183 -9.83 13.65 24.16
C PRO A 183 -9.40 14.87 24.97
N MET A 184 -10.36 15.60 25.56
CA MET A 184 -10.09 16.71 26.46
C MET A 184 -9.94 16.27 27.92
N ASP A 185 -10.37 15.06 28.29
CA ASP A 185 -10.31 14.54 29.64
C ASP A 185 -9.17 13.56 29.86
N ASP A 186 -8.86 12.75 28.82
CA ASP A 186 -7.87 11.68 28.87
C ASP A 186 -6.91 11.80 27.70
N TYR A 187 -5.62 11.49 27.91
CA TYR A 187 -4.54 11.59 26.92
C TYR A 187 -3.96 10.24 26.48
N ASN A 188 -4.39 9.12 27.06
CA ASN A 188 -3.94 7.76 26.80
C ASN A 188 -5.11 6.76 26.69
N ASP A 189 -4.87 5.46 26.92
CA ASP A 189 -5.87 4.37 26.87
C ASP A 189 -6.56 4.21 25.49
N ALA A 190 -5.88 4.64 24.42
CA ALA A 190 -6.42 4.63 23.06
C ALA A 190 -5.47 3.92 22.06
N VAL A 191 -4.91 2.79 22.46
CA VAL A 191 -4.10 1.93 21.59
C VAL A 191 -4.97 1.18 20.61
N VAL A 192 -4.60 1.21 19.33
CA VAL A 192 -5.22 0.42 18.24
C VAL A 192 -4.16 -0.37 17.49
N MET A 193 -4.54 -1.50 16.94
CA MET A 193 -3.66 -2.38 16.18
C MET A 193 -4.33 -2.81 14.88
N THR A 194 -3.54 -3.17 13.89
CA THR A 194 -4.07 -3.75 12.65
C THR A 194 -4.81 -5.07 12.92
N SER A 195 -5.86 -5.34 12.15
CA SER A 195 -6.70 -6.55 12.33
C SER A 195 -6.01 -7.85 11.92
N ARG A 196 -4.98 -7.76 11.09
CA ARG A 196 -4.10 -8.84 10.68
C ARG A 196 -2.63 -8.42 10.78
N PRO A 197 -1.70 -9.37 10.76
CA PRO A 197 -0.28 -9.05 10.63
C PRO A 197 0.00 -8.29 9.33
N LEU A 198 1.01 -7.43 9.36
CA LEU A 198 1.54 -6.77 8.18
C LEU A 198 2.37 -7.75 7.35
N HIS A 199 2.24 -7.67 6.03
CA HIS A 199 3.12 -8.38 5.12
C HIS A 199 4.47 -7.68 5.01
N ASP A 200 5.51 -8.44 4.69
CA ASP A 200 6.81 -7.85 4.39
C ASP A 200 6.72 -6.95 3.15
N GLY A 201 7.22 -5.72 3.28
CA GLY A 201 7.14 -4.71 2.23
C GLY A 201 5.79 -4.00 2.14
N GLU A 202 4.81 -4.33 2.99
CA GLU A 202 3.54 -3.60 3.07
C GLU A 202 3.71 -2.29 3.83
N LEU A 203 3.30 -1.19 3.22
CA LEU A 203 3.22 0.10 3.89
C LEU A 203 1.92 0.19 4.68
N PHE A 204 2.01 0.23 6.01
CA PHE A 204 0.91 0.62 6.88
C PHE A 204 1.04 2.11 7.16
N GLU A 205 0.09 2.91 6.70
CA GLU A 205 0.12 4.36 6.81
C GLU A 205 -1.19 4.88 7.39
N ILE A 206 -1.07 5.87 8.25
CA ILE A 206 -2.20 6.60 8.85
C ILE A 206 -2.07 8.10 8.59
N ARG A 207 -3.22 8.76 8.47
CA ARG A 207 -3.32 10.23 8.45
C ARG A 207 -3.84 10.73 9.78
N ILE A 208 -3.25 11.81 10.27
CA ILE A 208 -3.73 12.53 11.45
C ILE A 208 -4.95 13.35 11.05
N GLU A 209 -6.11 13.00 11.60
CA GLU A 209 -7.39 13.65 11.29
C GLU A 209 -7.75 14.76 12.27
N ARG A 210 -7.29 14.65 13.54
CA ARG A 210 -7.59 15.65 14.57
C ARG A 210 -6.55 15.69 15.67
N LEU A 211 -6.19 16.91 16.04
CA LEU A 211 -5.37 17.23 17.19
C LEU A 211 -6.16 17.99 18.27
N VAL A 212 -5.76 17.81 19.53
CA VAL A 212 -6.23 18.61 20.69
C VAL A 212 -5.02 19.22 21.39
N HIS A 213 -4.98 20.54 21.51
CA HIS A 213 -3.82 21.28 22.01
C HIS A 213 -3.80 21.42 23.55
N LYS A 214 -4.44 20.47 24.27
CA LYS A 214 -4.45 20.46 25.73
C LYS A 214 -3.22 19.76 26.32
N TRP A 215 -2.71 18.76 25.61
CA TRP A 215 -1.68 17.83 26.08
C TRP A 215 -0.33 18.14 25.45
N SER A 216 0.74 17.71 26.10
CA SER A 216 2.07 17.59 25.49
C SER A 216 2.27 16.17 24.95
N GLY A 217 3.17 16.03 23.96
CA GLY A 217 3.35 14.79 23.24
C GLY A 217 2.25 14.57 22.20
N SER A 218 2.48 13.64 21.33
CA SER A 218 1.56 13.34 20.25
C SER A 218 1.46 11.82 20.04
N ILE A 219 1.06 11.42 18.86
CA ILE A 219 0.91 10.03 18.45
C ILE A 219 2.18 9.20 18.68
N GLU A 220 2.01 7.93 19.00
CA GLU A 220 3.07 6.93 18.97
C GLU A 220 2.69 5.84 17.97
N VAL A 221 3.63 5.45 17.11
CA VAL A 221 3.37 4.50 16.01
C VAL A 221 4.44 3.43 16.00
N GLY A 222 4.07 2.19 15.73
CA GLY A 222 5.05 1.12 15.69
C GLY A 222 4.51 -0.24 15.30
N VAL A 223 5.24 -1.27 15.68
CA VAL A 223 4.87 -2.67 15.47
C VAL A 223 4.99 -3.47 16.75
N THR A 224 4.23 -4.57 16.80
CA THR A 224 4.31 -5.54 17.90
C THR A 224 4.12 -6.97 17.39
N ASN A 225 4.76 -7.93 18.07
CA ASN A 225 4.53 -9.37 17.89
C ASN A 225 3.32 -9.88 18.69
N HIS A 226 2.74 -9.08 19.56
CA HIS A 226 1.57 -9.47 20.35
C HIS A 226 0.33 -9.52 19.46
N ASN A 227 -0.41 -10.63 19.57
CA ASN A 227 -1.67 -10.79 18.83
C ASN A 227 -2.78 -9.96 19.49
N PRO A 228 -3.42 -9.01 18.77
CA PRO A 228 -4.50 -8.18 19.31
C PRO A 228 -5.68 -8.98 19.84
N ALA A 229 -5.92 -10.19 19.32
CA ALA A 229 -7.01 -11.04 19.79
C ALA A 229 -6.84 -11.52 21.24
N THR A 230 -5.60 -11.56 21.76
CA THR A 230 -5.27 -12.07 23.08
C THR A 230 -4.59 -11.04 23.99
N LEU A 231 -4.11 -9.92 23.42
CA LEU A 231 -3.43 -8.87 24.17
C LEU A 231 -4.35 -8.22 25.18
N ASN A 232 -3.85 -8.04 26.41
CA ASN A 232 -4.44 -7.08 27.34
C ASN A 232 -3.86 -5.70 27.00
N PHE A 233 -4.69 -4.85 26.41
CA PHE A 233 -4.23 -3.55 25.94
C PHE A 233 -3.75 -2.69 27.11
N PRO A 234 -2.50 -2.19 27.07
CA PRO A 234 -1.97 -1.28 28.07
C PRO A 234 -2.55 0.13 27.87
N SER A 235 -2.37 1.01 28.85
CA SER A 235 -2.74 2.43 28.72
C SER A 235 -1.95 3.14 27.64
N THR A 236 -0.69 2.76 27.44
CA THR A 236 0.17 3.15 26.30
C THR A 236 1.06 1.98 25.89
N MET A 237 1.26 1.85 24.59
CA MET A 237 2.03 0.74 24.03
C MET A 237 3.52 0.84 24.32
N THR A 238 4.03 2.02 24.55
CA THR A 238 5.45 2.26 24.92
C THR A 238 5.83 1.72 26.30
N ASN A 239 4.85 1.38 27.15
CA ASN A 239 5.08 0.72 28.43
C ASN A 239 5.29 -0.81 28.30
N MET A 240 5.14 -1.38 27.11
CA MET A 240 5.37 -2.81 26.89
C MET A 240 6.88 -3.14 26.90
N GLU A 241 7.27 -4.04 27.79
CA GLU A 241 8.67 -4.44 27.98
C GLU A 241 9.16 -5.53 27.01
N THR A 242 8.27 -6.04 26.15
CA THR A 242 8.60 -7.10 25.18
C THR A 242 7.82 -6.96 23.89
N GLY A 243 8.42 -7.40 22.79
CA GLY A 243 7.76 -7.60 21.51
C GLY A 243 7.26 -6.33 20.83
N THR A 244 7.85 -5.18 21.11
CA THR A 244 7.45 -3.89 20.55
C THR A 244 8.62 -3.10 19.98
N VAL A 245 8.36 -2.41 18.87
CA VAL A 245 9.22 -1.34 18.36
C VAL A 245 8.30 -0.15 18.05
N MET A 246 8.44 0.91 18.82
CA MET A 246 7.56 2.11 18.73
C MET A 246 8.39 3.35 18.43
N LEU A 247 7.86 4.25 17.64
CA LEU A 247 8.36 5.61 17.46
C LEU A 247 7.51 6.55 18.33
N SER A 248 8.16 7.29 19.23
CA SER A 248 7.58 8.27 20.13
C SER A 248 8.41 9.54 20.10
N GLY A 249 7.80 10.67 19.77
CA GLY A 249 8.55 11.89 19.50
C GLY A 249 9.60 11.71 18.41
N SER A 250 10.87 11.89 18.74
CA SER A 250 12.03 11.64 17.85
C SER A 250 12.80 10.38 18.20
N LYS A 251 12.26 9.46 19.04
CA LYS A 251 12.98 8.29 19.53
C LYS A 251 12.30 6.98 19.21
N VAL A 252 13.09 6.00 18.81
CA VAL A 252 12.63 4.61 18.70
C VAL A 252 12.75 3.95 20.06
N LEU A 253 11.67 3.32 20.51
CA LEU A 253 11.64 2.51 21.72
C LEU A 253 11.56 1.04 21.34
N ILE A 254 12.52 0.25 21.79
CA ILE A 254 12.50 -1.21 21.63
C ILE A 254 12.19 -1.81 22.99
N ASN A 255 11.07 -2.53 23.08
CA ASN A 255 10.59 -3.11 24.32
C ASN A 255 10.51 -2.08 25.46
N GLY A 256 9.95 -0.92 25.18
CA GLY A 256 9.78 0.18 26.12
C GLY A 256 11.06 0.98 26.44
N GLN A 257 12.22 0.56 25.93
CA GLN A 257 13.48 1.25 26.16
C GLN A 257 13.87 2.11 24.97
N GLY A 258 14.01 3.41 25.21
CA GLY A 258 14.38 4.38 24.17
C GLY A 258 15.82 4.23 23.70
N THR A 259 16.05 4.41 22.42
CA THR A 259 17.40 4.52 21.84
C THR A 259 18.09 5.80 22.32
N CYS A 260 19.42 5.78 22.40
CA CYS A 260 20.21 6.94 22.85
C CYS A 260 20.26 8.07 21.84
N THR A 261 19.96 7.80 20.57
CA THR A 261 20.03 8.78 19.45
C THR A 261 18.64 9.11 18.95
N GLU A 262 18.46 10.33 18.48
CA GLU A 262 17.27 10.73 17.74
C GLU A 262 17.20 9.96 16.40
N TYR A 263 15.98 9.67 15.98
CA TYR A 263 15.70 8.92 14.78
C TYR A 263 14.96 9.82 13.76
N GLY A 264 15.44 9.78 12.52
CA GLY A 264 14.82 10.52 11.43
C GLY A 264 15.08 12.04 11.49
N SER A 265 14.39 12.76 10.64
CA SER A 265 14.51 14.20 10.50
C SER A 265 13.38 14.98 11.17
N MET A 266 12.37 14.28 11.72
CA MET A 266 11.14 14.87 12.23
C MET A 266 10.75 14.32 13.60
N ASN A 267 10.20 15.17 14.46
CA ASN A 267 9.60 14.79 15.72
C ASN A 267 8.09 14.60 15.52
N LEU A 268 7.53 13.45 15.94
CA LEU A 268 6.08 13.21 15.85
C LEU A 268 5.24 14.24 16.59
N ASP A 269 5.80 14.92 17.60
CA ASP A 269 5.12 15.98 18.34
C ASP A 269 4.92 17.28 17.53
N GLU A 270 5.58 17.40 16.37
CA GLU A 270 5.48 18.54 15.47
C GLU A 270 4.48 18.32 14.32
N LEU A 271 3.90 17.11 14.24
CA LEU A 271 2.95 16.76 13.19
C LEU A 271 1.63 17.53 13.33
N LYS A 272 0.99 17.77 12.20
CA LYS A 272 -0.25 18.53 12.06
C LYS A 272 -1.38 17.64 11.54
N GLU A 273 -2.60 18.15 11.64
CA GLU A 273 -3.75 17.56 10.93
C GLU A 273 -3.47 17.51 9.42
N GLY A 274 -3.72 16.34 8.83
CA GLY A 274 -3.39 16.03 7.44
C GLY A 274 -2.06 15.34 7.22
N ASP A 275 -1.10 15.44 8.15
CA ASP A 275 0.18 14.74 8.04
C ASP A 275 -0.02 13.22 8.12
N MET A 276 0.86 12.49 7.43
CA MET A 276 0.84 11.04 7.34
C MET A 276 2.05 10.42 8.04
N VAL A 277 1.80 9.34 8.77
CA VAL A 277 2.84 8.50 9.38
C VAL A 277 2.65 7.07 8.90
N GLY A 278 3.68 6.54 8.28
CA GLY A 278 3.72 5.18 7.79
C GLY A 278 4.83 4.36 8.40
N LEU A 279 4.72 3.04 8.32
CA LEU A 279 5.78 2.11 8.65
C LEU A 279 5.76 0.89 7.73
N MET A 280 6.93 0.30 7.54
CA MET A 280 7.12 -0.88 6.70
C MET A 280 8.19 -1.78 7.30
N ARG A 281 7.86 -3.06 7.50
CA ARG A 281 8.87 -4.10 7.77
C ARG A 281 9.33 -4.69 6.43
N LYS A 282 10.62 -4.62 6.15
CA LYS A 282 11.20 -5.23 4.94
C LYS A 282 11.47 -6.72 5.17
N SER A 283 11.57 -7.50 4.11
CA SER A 283 11.83 -8.95 4.17
C SER A 283 13.14 -9.32 4.88
N CYS A 284 14.11 -8.41 4.93
CA CYS A 284 15.34 -8.58 5.70
C CYS A 284 15.17 -8.34 7.22
N GLY A 285 13.94 -8.04 7.68
CA GLY A 285 13.65 -7.75 9.10
C GLY A 285 13.94 -6.32 9.52
N SER A 286 14.32 -5.41 8.63
CA SER A 286 14.46 -4.00 8.98
C SER A 286 13.10 -3.30 9.02
N LEU A 287 12.88 -2.46 10.04
CA LEU A 287 11.72 -1.60 10.17
C LEU A 287 12.08 -0.18 9.75
N HIS A 288 11.24 0.42 8.93
CA HIS A 288 11.37 1.80 8.46
C HIS A 288 10.10 2.57 8.81
N TYR A 289 10.24 3.85 9.13
CA TYR A 289 9.11 4.77 9.23
C TYR A 289 9.12 5.75 8.06
N PHE A 290 7.93 6.23 7.73
CA PHE A 290 7.70 7.20 6.66
C PHE A 290 6.93 8.38 7.24
N ILE A 291 7.36 9.58 6.96
CA ILE A 291 6.63 10.81 7.33
C ILE A 291 6.31 11.55 6.04
N ASN A 292 5.02 11.74 5.77
CA ASN A 292 4.54 12.34 4.53
C ASN A 292 5.18 11.72 3.28
N GLY A 293 5.25 10.38 3.25
CA GLY A 293 5.83 9.60 2.16
C GLY A 293 7.36 9.55 2.12
N VAL A 294 8.08 10.23 3.03
CA VAL A 294 9.55 10.25 3.07
C VAL A 294 10.07 9.16 4.01
N ASP A 295 10.85 8.20 3.48
CA ASP A 295 11.53 7.16 4.27
C ASP A 295 12.57 7.77 5.22
N GLN A 296 12.40 7.58 6.52
CA GLN A 296 13.29 8.09 7.56
C GLN A 296 14.51 7.19 7.83
N GLY A 297 14.65 6.10 7.07
CA GLY A 297 15.73 5.13 7.21
C GLY A 297 15.39 3.96 8.15
N VAL A 298 16.42 3.19 8.51
CA VAL A 298 16.28 2.01 9.36
C VAL A 298 16.09 2.42 10.81
N ALA A 299 14.91 2.14 11.38
CA ALA A 299 14.59 2.37 12.80
C ALA A 299 15.04 1.22 13.69
N ALA A 300 14.83 -0.02 13.24
CA ALA A 300 15.25 -1.23 13.93
C ALA A 300 15.64 -2.32 12.92
N ARG A 301 16.46 -3.26 13.39
CA ARG A 301 16.89 -4.44 12.63
C ARG A 301 16.41 -5.69 13.35
N ASP A 302 16.38 -6.80 12.61
CA ASP A 302 16.04 -8.13 13.14
C ASP A 302 14.65 -8.18 13.81
N VAL A 303 13.72 -7.35 13.33
CA VAL A 303 12.33 -7.35 13.80
C VAL A 303 11.67 -8.64 13.30
N ALA A 304 11.37 -9.54 14.25
CA ALA A 304 10.79 -10.84 13.93
C ALA A 304 9.36 -10.71 13.40
N ALA A 305 9.00 -11.53 12.41
CA ALA A 305 7.61 -11.69 11.95
C ALA A 305 6.91 -12.82 12.75
N PRO A 306 5.56 -12.81 12.84
CA PRO A 306 4.64 -11.78 12.33
C PRO A 306 4.62 -10.52 13.20
N VAL A 307 4.31 -9.37 12.60
CA VAL A 307 4.10 -8.12 13.32
C VAL A 307 2.76 -7.49 12.95
N TRP A 308 2.12 -6.86 13.91
CA TRP A 308 0.93 -6.01 13.74
C TRP A 308 1.34 -4.55 13.84
N GLY A 309 0.77 -3.73 12.99
CA GLY A 309 0.90 -2.28 13.11
C GLY A 309 0.18 -1.78 14.36
N VAL A 310 0.78 -0.84 15.06
CA VAL A 310 0.27 -0.22 16.30
C VAL A 310 0.18 1.27 16.11
N VAL A 311 -0.92 1.84 16.53
CA VAL A 311 -1.09 3.29 16.70
C VAL A 311 -1.61 3.54 18.09
N ASP A 312 -0.90 4.37 18.84
CA ASP A 312 -1.34 4.86 20.13
C ASP A 312 -1.77 6.32 19.97
N LEU A 313 -3.08 6.55 20.11
CA LEU A 313 -3.67 7.89 20.06
C LEU A 313 -3.36 8.63 21.38
N TYR A 314 -2.10 8.99 21.53
CA TYR A 314 -1.55 9.60 22.73
C TYR A 314 -1.55 11.12 22.63
N GLY A 315 -1.56 11.80 23.77
CA GLY A 315 -1.32 13.23 23.86
C GLY A 315 -2.27 14.05 22.98
N MET A 316 -1.70 14.84 22.10
CA MET A 316 -2.45 15.74 21.20
C MET A 316 -3.26 14.98 20.14
N THR A 317 -2.80 13.84 19.64
CA THR A 317 -3.50 13.13 18.58
C THR A 317 -4.74 12.44 19.09
N SER A 318 -5.90 12.85 18.59
CA SER A 318 -7.18 12.31 19.03
C SER A 318 -7.90 11.47 17.97
N LYS A 319 -7.52 11.57 16.69
CA LYS A 319 -8.16 10.84 15.60
C LYS A 319 -7.20 10.58 14.45
N VAL A 320 -7.23 9.35 13.92
CA VAL A 320 -6.47 8.94 12.76
C VAL A 320 -7.31 8.07 11.84
N SER A 321 -6.94 8.05 10.55
CA SER A 321 -7.51 7.13 9.55
C SER A 321 -6.39 6.36 8.87
N ILE A 322 -6.60 5.05 8.62
CA ILE A 322 -5.72 4.27 7.75
C ILE A 322 -5.87 4.80 6.33
N VAL A 323 -4.75 5.15 5.72
CA VAL A 323 -4.68 5.57 4.32
C VAL A 323 -4.30 4.34 3.49
N ASP A 324 -4.97 4.13 2.38
CA ASP A 324 -4.45 3.23 1.36
C ASP A 324 -3.42 4.01 0.56
N ALA A 325 -2.38 3.35 0.07
CA ALA A 325 -1.32 3.98 -0.73
C ALA A 325 -1.85 4.74 -1.99
N TYR A 326 -3.18 4.83 -2.16
CA TYR A 326 -3.90 5.33 -3.32
C TYR A 326 -5.06 6.30 -3.01
N ASP A 327 -5.21 6.75 -1.77
CA ASP A 327 -6.30 7.67 -1.39
C ASP A 327 -5.99 9.16 -1.67
N ASP A 328 -4.86 9.51 -2.27
CA ASP A 328 -4.52 10.89 -2.66
C ASP A 328 -5.15 11.28 -4.02
N SER A 329 -6.47 11.09 -4.16
CA SER A 329 -7.28 11.63 -5.26
C SER A 329 -8.40 12.50 -4.70
N ASN A 330 -8.05 13.71 -4.29
CA ASN A 330 -8.96 14.86 -4.25
C ASN A 330 -8.21 16.14 -4.60
#